data_9980cc3ab80e4a1093b263d797d153e2
#
_entry.id   9980cc3ab80e4a1093b263d797d153e2
#
_cell.length_a   1.000
_cell.length_b   1.000
_cell.length_c   1.000
_cell.angle_alpha   90.00
_cell.angle_beta   90.00
_cell.angle_gamma   90.00
#
_symmetry.space_group_name_H-M   'P 1'
#
loop_
_entity.id
_entity.type
_entity.pdbx_description
1 polymer ?
#
loop_
_entity_poly.entity_id
_entity_poly.type
_entity_poly.pdbx_seq_one_letter_code
_entity_poly.pdbx_strand_id
1 'polypeptide(L)'
;MIRGAALALALAMAGPAVAQDQCRLALLLGVDVSASVDPSEYVQQTSGLAAALIAPEIIEAFLNGPGPVALSIFEWSGRFQQDLVLDWTLVTSEADLTRIAERVARQQRRHQDFPTALGYALGYAAGHFASAPPCLFQTLDISGDGMNNDGFDPAAAYEHFPFEGITVNALAIGGASRGIEEYFLTEVIRGPGAFVEYAATHDDFAEAIRRKLERELRVMILGGLALPTGQLPR
;
A
#
# COMPACT_ATOMS: atom_id res chain seq x y z
N MET A 1 1.58 -75.23 12.11
CA MET A 1 1.25 -74.01 12.90
C MET A 1 1.62 -72.82 12.08
N ILE A 2 0.63 -72.20 11.41
CA ILE A 2 0.83 -71.03 10.55
C ILE A 2 0.25 -69.83 11.30
N ARG A 3 1.13 -68.92 11.74
CA ARG A 3 0.72 -67.65 12.39
C ARG A 3 0.48 -66.58 11.32
N GLY A 4 -0.78 -66.27 11.10
CA GLY A 4 -1.16 -65.14 10.23
C GLY A 4 -0.94 -63.80 10.97
N ALA A 5 -0.12 -62.95 10.40
CA ALA A 5 0.02 -61.56 10.85
C ALA A 5 -1.03 -60.69 10.13
N ALA A 6 -1.97 -60.14 10.89
CA ALA A 6 -2.93 -59.16 10.41
C ALA A 6 -2.26 -57.79 10.32
N LEU A 7 -2.13 -57.28 9.09
CA LEU A 7 -1.60 -55.90 8.82
C LEU A 7 -2.80 -54.92 8.95
N ALA A 8 -2.84 -54.15 9.99
CA ALA A 8 -3.82 -53.07 10.19
C ALA A 8 -3.42 -51.85 9.35
N LEU A 9 -4.18 -51.57 8.29
CA LEU A 9 -4.01 -50.39 7.44
C LEU A 9 -4.70 -49.20 8.12
N ALA A 10 -3.89 -48.31 8.72
CA ALA A 10 -4.38 -47.06 9.28
C ALA A 10 -4.63 -46.05 8.16
N LEU A 11 -5.91 -45.83 7.78
CA LEU A 11 -6.34 -44.75 6.91
C LEU A 11 -6.20 -43.41 7.71
N ALA A 12 -5.18 -42.64 7.41
CA ALA A 12 -5.10 -41.24 7.87
C ALA A 12 -6.18 -40.42 7.17
N MET A 13 -7.22 -40.04 7.89
CA MET A 13 -8.22 -39.08 7.41
C MET A 13 -7.53 -37.70 7.40
N ALA A 14 -7.04 -37.26 6.24
CA ALA A 14 -6.70 -35.88 5.99
C ALA A 14 -8.01 -35.07 6.02
N GLY A 15 -8.28 -34.37 7.12
CA GLY A 15 -9.37 -33.39 7.18
C GLY A 15 -9.19 -32.32 6.10
N PRO A 16 -10.27 -31.68 5.62
CA PRO A 16 -10.14 -30.57 4.67
C PRO A 16 -9.27 -29.50 5.32
N ALA A 17 -8.11 -29.20 4.74
CA ALA A 17 -7.36 -28.00 5.05
C ALA A 17 -8.31 -26.84 4.74
N VAL A 18 -8.76 -26.12 5.75
CA VAL A 18 -9.43 -24.84 5.56
C VAL A 18 -8.36 -23.97 4.90
N ALA A 19 -8.54 -23.68 3.61
CA ALA A 19 -7.73 -22.71 2.92
C ALA A 19 -7.92 -21.42 3.72
N GLN A 20 -6.92 -21.02 4.53
CA GLN A 20 -6.88 -19.67 5.08
C GLN A 20 -6.92 -18.75 3.88
N ASP A 21 -7.90 -17.85 3.83
CA ASP A 21 -7.99 -16.87 2.76
C ASP A 21 -6.66 -16.15 2.68
N GLN A 22 -5.90 -16.45 1.62
CA GLN A 22 -4.56 -15.89 1.42
C GLN A 22 -4.70 -14.38 1.29
N CYS A 23 -3.85 -13.62 2.00
CA CYS A 23 -3.79 -12.18 1.84
C CYS A 23 -3.61 -11.82 0.36
N ARG A 24 -4.55 -11.03 -0.20
CA ARG A 24 -4.50 -10.66 -1.62
C ARG A 24 -3.56 -9.50 -1.92
N LEU A 25 -3.45 -8.54 -1.00
CA LEU A 25 -2.68 -7.31 -1.22
C LEU A 25 -2.03 -6.84 0.09
N ALA A 26 -0.73 -6.58 0.05
CA ALA A 26 -0.04 -5.75 1.02
C ALA A 26 0.02 -4.32 0.45
N LEU A 27 -0.74 -3.40 1.03
CA LEU A 27 -0.82 -2.00 0.63
C LEU A 27 -0.09 -1.13 1.66
N LEU A 28 0.96 -0.44 1.22
CA LEU A 28 1.72 0.50 2.04
C LEU A 28 1.45 1.92 1.56
N LEU A 29 0.91 2.76 2.43
CA LEU A 29 0.68 4.18 2.13
C LEU A 29 1.81 5.02 2.71
N GLY A 30 2.49 5.80 1.88
CA GLY A 30 3.51 6.77 2.27
C GLY A 30 3.01 8.19 2.06
N VAL A 31 2.86 8.95 3.14
CA VAL A 31 2.30 10.31 3.12
C VAL A 31 3.41 11.33 3.32
N ASP A 32 3.56 12.25 2.38
CA ASP A 32 4.52 13.36 2.46
C ASP A 32 4.11 14.36 3.54
N VAL A 33 5.03 14.63 4.44
CA VAL A 33 4.90 15.65 5.48
C VAL A 33 6.12 16.58 5.48
N SER A 34 6.77 16.77 4.31
CA SER A 34 7.92 17.65 4.13
C SER A 34 7.53 19.12 4.32
N ALA A 35 8.54 20.00 4.39
CA ALA A 35 8.36 21.40 4.75
C ALA A 35 7.43 22.21 3.80
N SER A 36 7.15 21.69 2.60
CA SER A 36 6.17 22.28 1.66
C SER A 36 4.73 22.15 2.15
N VAL A 37 4.43 21.10 2.91
CA VAL A 37 3.09 20.85 3.49
C VAL A 37 2.90 21.76 4.71
N ASP A 38 1.98 22.71 4.64
CA ASP A 38 1.67 23.57 5.78
C ASP A 38 0.79 22.87 6.85
N PRO A 39 0.59 23.45 8.05
CA PRO A 39 -0.23 22.80 9.08
C PRO A 39 -1.68 22.56 8.71
N SER A 40 -2.28 23.38 7.85
CA SER A 40 -3.66 23.18 7.40
C SER A 40 -3.75 22.06 6.34
N GLU A 41 -2.79 21.98 5.46
CA GLU A 41 -2.63 20.94 4.46
C GLU A 41 -2.38 19.56 5.10
N TYR A 42 -1.57 19.52 6.16
CA TYR A 42 -1.40 18.29 6.95
C TYR A 42 -2.72 17.79 7.55
N VAL A 43 -3.55 18.70 8.09
CA VAL A 43 -4.88 18.36 8.60
C VAL A 43 -5.79 17.86 7.45
N GLN A 44 -5.72 18.48 6.27
CA GLN A 44 -6.49 18.03 5.10
C GLN A 44 -6.07 16.63 4.66
N GLN A 45 -4.76 16.33 4.62
CA GLN A 45 -4.27 14.98 4.28
C GLN A 45 -4.73 13.93 5.31
N THR A 46 -4.54 14.18 6.59
CA THR A 46 -4.91 13.19 7.63
C THR A 46 -6.42 12.98 7.74
N SER A 47 -7.20 14.06 7.69
CA SER A 47 -8.67 13.96 7.72
C SER A 47 -9.22 13.36 6.42
N GLY A 48 -8.64 13.72 5.27
CA GLY A 48 -9.02 13.20 3.96
C GLY A 48 -8.76 11.70 3.85
N LEU A 49 -7.57 11.23 4.26
CA LEU A 49 -7.24 9.80 4.30
C LEU A 49 -8.15 9.05 5.27
N ALA A 50 -8.38 9.58 6.47
CA ALA A 50 -9.27 8.97 7.44
C ALA A 50 -10.71 8.84 6.91
N ALA A 51 -11.23 9.89 6.26
CA ALA A 51 -12.55 9.86 5.64
C ALA A 51 -12.63 8.87 4.47
N ALA A 52 -11.59 8.79 3.65
CA ALA A 52 -11.52 7.85 2.54
C ALA A 52 -11.57 6.40 3.04
N LEU A 53 -10.83 6.05 4.09
CA LEU A 53 -10.79 4.69 4.65
C LEU A 53 -12.16 4.16 5.15
N ILE A 54 -13.06 5.05 5.54
CA ILE A 54 -14.41 4.69 6.00
C ILE A 54 -15.52 5.01 4.97
N ALA A 55 -15.15 5.40 3.75
CA ALA A 55 -16.12 5.59 2.68
C ALA A 55 -16.73 4.23 2.29
N PRO A 56 -18.07 4.15 2.06
CA PRO A 56 -18.74 2.87 1.81
C PRO A 56 -18.12 2.06 0.66
N GLU A 57 -17.76 2.70 -0.44
CA GLU A 57 -17.12 2.07 -1.60
C GLU A 57 -15.72 1.53 -1.30
N ILE A 58 -14.99 2.17 -0.36
CA ILE A 58 -13.65 1.72 0.06
C ILE A 58 -13.79 0.56 1.04
N ILE A 59 -14.72 0.62 1.99
CA ILE A 59 -15.05 -0.51 2.87
C ILE A 59 -15.42 -1.73 2.02
N GLU A 60 -16.31 -1.56 1.03
CA GLU A 60 -16.69 -2.61 0.10
C GLU A 60 -15.47 -3.18 -0.65
N ALA A 61 -14.60 -2.32 -1.17
CA ALA A 61 -13.41 -2.72 -1.91
C ALA A 61 -12.39 -3.47 -1.03
N PHE A 62 -12.27 -3.13 0.25
CA PHE A 62 -11.44 -3.87 1.20
C PHE A 62 -12.00 -5.25 1.54
N LEU A 63 -13.33 -5.36 1.73
CA LEU A 63 -13.95 -6.54 2.33
C LEU A 63 -14.50 -7.56 1.32
N ASN A 64 -14.89 -7.14 0.12
CA ASN A 64 -15.53 -8.00 -0.87
C ASN A 64 -14.57 -8.66 -1.88
N GLY A 65 -13.25 -8.58 -1.66
CA GLY A 65 -12.24 -9.23 -2.50
C GLY A 65 -11.92 -10.67 -2.06
N PRO A 66 -11.22 -11.44 -2.91
CA PRO A 66 -10.75 -12.79 -2.57
C PRO A 66 -9.59 -12.72 -1.58
N GLY A 67 -9.86 -12.71 -0.30
CA GLY A 67 -8.90 -12.62 0.78
C GLY A 67 -8.68 -11.20 1.32
N PRO A 68 -8.10 -11.09 2.53
CA PRO A 68 -7.90 -9.81 3.20
C PRO A 68 -6.83 -8.94 2.53
N VAL A 69 -6.85 -7.66 2.86
CA VAL A 69 -5.78 -6.69 2.55
C VAL A 69 -4.99 -6.41 3.83
N ALA A 70 -3.68 -6.45 3.75
CA ALA A 70 -2.80 -5.94 4.79
C ALA A 70 -2.49 -4.47 4.48
N LEU A 71 -2.83 -3.58 5.39
CA LEU A 71 -2.58 -2.14 5.28
C LEU A 71 -1.49 -1.71 6.23
N SER A 72 -0.56 -0.90 5.76
CA SER A 72 0.41 -0.18 6.58
C SER A 72 0.50 1.28 6.11
N ILE A 73 0.85 2.20 7.02
CA ILE A 73 0.88 3.64 6.74
C ILE A 73 2.12 4.25 7.40
N PHE A 74 2.89 5.05 6.66
CA PHE A 74 3.98 5.84 7.21
C PHE A 74 3.94 7.28 6.69
N GLU A 75 4.44 8.21 7.50
CA GLU A 75 4.74 9.58 7.10
C GLU A 75 6.21 9.69 6.73
N TRP A 76 6.54 10.55 5.76
CA TRP A 76 7.90 10.75 5.32
C TRP A 76 8.21 12.21 4.98
N SER A 77 9.48 12.60 5.14
CA SER A 77 9.99 13.92 4.73
C SER A 77 11.48 13.84 4.40
N GLY A 78 12.39 14.15 5.30
CA GLY A 78 13.83 14.09 5.12
C GLY A 78 14.40 12.67 5.10
N ARG A 79 15.74 12.58 5.01
CA ARG A 79 16.47 11.29 4.87
C ARG A 79 16.21 10.29 6.00
N PHE A 80 15.95 10.76 7.22
CA PHE A 80 15.79 9.92 8.41
C PHE A 80 14.46 10.17 9.13
N GLN A 81 13.52 10.80 8.46
CA GLN A 81 12.20 11.14 8.97
C GLN A 81 11.15 10.29 8.28
N GLN A 82 11.12 9.01 8.61
CA GLN A 82 10.06 8.08 8.24
C GLN A 82 9.43 7.55 9.54
N ASP A 83 8.21 8.01 9.81
CA ASP A 83 7.45 7.64 11.00
C ASP A 83 6.35 6.65 10.67
N LEU A 84 6.41 5.46 11.25
CA LEU A 84 5.38 4.46 11.08
C LEU A 84 4.11 4.86 11.83
N VAL A 85 3.06 5.21 11.09
CA VAL A 85 1.73 5.56 11.63
C VAL A 85 0.94 4.30 11.98
N LEU A 86 0.93 3.33 11.07
CA LEU A 86 0.26 2.04 11.23
C LEU A 86 1.18 0.93 10.73
N ASP A 87 1.52 -0.02 11.58
CA ASP A 87 2.21 -1.24 11.15
C ASP A 87 1.25 -2.21 10.45
N TRP A 88 1.80 -3.19 9.71
CA TRP A 88 1.02 -4.15 8.94
C TRP A 88 -0.17 -4.70 9.72
N THR A 89 -1.36 -4.39 9.24
CA THR A 89 -2.62 -4.78 9.86
C THR A 89 -3.52 -5.42 8.83
N LEU A 90 -3.94 -6.66 9.05
CA LEU A 90 -4.94 -7.32 8.21
C LEU A 90 -6.31 -6.68 8.43
N VAL A 91 -6.90 -6.17 7.36
CA VAL A 91 -8.24 -5.61 7.35
C VAL A 91 -9.23 -6.73 7.03
N THR A 92 -10.04 -7.09 8.02
CA THR A 92 -11.02 -8.19 7.93
C THR A 92 -12.44 -7.74 8.26
N SER A 93 -12.60 -6.51 8.73
CA SER A 93 -13.90 -5.95 9.10
C SER A 93 -13.95 -4.43 8.95
N GLU A 94 -15.15 -3.88 8.86
CA GLU A 94 -15.40 -2.43 8.90
C GLU A 94 -14.86 -1.80 10.21
N ALA A 95 -14.93 -2.54 11.32
CA ALA A 95 -14.39 -2.08 12.59
C ALA A 95 -12.85 -1.91 12.55
N ASP A 96 -12.14 -2.70 11.74
CA ASP A 96 -10.70 -2.50 11.54
C ASP A 96 -10.43 -1.17 10.83
N LEU A 97 -11.15 -0.88 9.75
CA LEU A 97 -11.03 0.38 9.01
C LEU A 97 -11.39 1.57 9.88
N THR A 98 -12.46 1.48 10.68
CA THR A 98 -12.84 2.54 11.63
C THR A 98 -11.71 2.83 12.62
N ARG A 99 -11.11 1.81 13.23
CA ARG A 99 -9.98 2.00 14.15
C ARG A 99 -8.75 2.61 13.48
N ILE A 100 -8.47 2.19 12.24
CA ILE A 100 -7.36 2.74 11.45
C ILE A 100 -7.64 4.20 11.11
N ALA A 101 -8.82 4.53 10.63
CA ALA A 101 -9.23 5.90 10.33
C ALA A 101 -9.13 6.82 11.55
N GLU A 102 -9.60 6.37 12.72
CA GLU A 102 -9.46 7.10 13.98
C GLU A 102 -8.00 7.33 14.36
N ARG A 103 -7.12 6.34 14.12
CA ARG A 103 -5.69 6.48 14.37
C ARG A 103 -5.07 7.54 13.46
N VAL A 104 -5.37 7.49 12.17
CA VAL A 104 -4.91 8.48 11.17
C VAL A 104 -5.41 9.87 11.53
N ALA A 105 -6.69 10.04 11.85
CA ALA A 105 -7.27 11.33 12.20
C ALA A 105 -6.66 11.95 13.48
N ARG A 106 -6.11 11.13 14.39
CA ARG A 106 -5.45 11.60 15.63
C ARG A 106 -3.95 11.72 15.48
N GLN A 107 -3.39 11.42 14.31
CA GLN A 107 -1.95 11.51 14.07
C GLN A 107 -1.47 12.95 14.27
N GLN A 108 -0.31 13.08 14.88
CA GLN A 108 0.34 14.38 15.08
C GLN A 108 1.66 14.39 14.30
N ARG A 109 1.83 15.38 13.45
CA ARG A 109 3.05 15.59 12.68
C ARG A 109 4.25 15.78 13.61
N ARG A 110 5.25 14.93 13.47
CA ARG A 110 6.46 14.97 14.30
C ARG A 110 7.55 15.86 13.69
N HIS A 111 7.58 15.93 12.36
CA HIS A 111 8.62 16.62 11.61
C HIS A 111 8.00 17.66 10.69
N GLN A 112 8.39 18.95 10.81
CA GLN A 112 7.75 20.05 10.08
C GLN A 112 8.71 20.76 9.12
N ASP A 113 10.03 20.72 9.39
CA ASP A 113 11.03 21.56 8.71
C ASP A 113 12.05 20.74 7.91
N PHE A 114 11.66 19.55 7.45
CA PHE A 114 12.54 18.67 6.69
C PHE A 114 12.24 18.72 5.19
N PRO A 115 13.29 18.58 4.35
CA PRO A 115 13.13 18.58 2.90
C PRO A 115 12.41 17.32 2.39
N THR A 116 12.20 17.27 1.07
CA THR A 116 11.55 16.18 0.36
C THR A 116 12.59 15.15 -0.08
N ALA A 117 12.84 14.12 0.74
CA ALA A 117 13.78 13.03 0.43
C ALA A 117 13.04 11.79 -0.10
N LEU A 118 12.41 11.90 -1.27
CA LEU A 118 11.56 10.87 -1.86
C LEU A 118 12.30 9.56 -2.11
N GLY A 119 13.57 9.61 -2.57
CA GLY A 119 14.38 8.40 -2.74
C GLY A 119 14.55 7.63 -1.42
N TYR A 120 14.73 8.34 -0.30
CA TYR A 120 14.81 7.72 1.04
C TYR A 120 13.47 7.15 1.49
N ALA A 121 12.36 7.80 1.18
CA ALA A 121 11.02 7.28 1.44
C ALA A 121 10.77 5.97 0.68
N LEU A 122 11.17 5.91 -0.59
CA LEU A 122 11.12 4.70 -1.40
C LEU A 122 12.00 3.59 -0.81
N GLY A 123 13.24 3.89 -0.44
CA GLY A 123 14.15 2.92 0.19
C GLY A 123 13.61 2.36 1.51
N TYR A 124 13.04 3.22 2.35
CA TYR A 124 12.35 2.81 3.58
C TYR A 124 11.18 1.88 3.28
N ALA A 125 10.32 2.25 2.33
CA ALA A 125 9.16 1.46 1.94
C ALA A 125 9.57 0.06 1.45
N ALA A 126 10.57 -0.05 0.58
CA ALA A 126 11.08 -1.34 0.11
C ALA A 126 11.58 -2.21 1.27
N GLY A 127 12.29 -1.61 2.23
CA GLY A 127 12.73 -2.31 3.44
C GLY A 127 11.56 -2.76 4.33
N HIS A 128 10.53 -1.94 4.46
CA HIS A 128 9.35 -2.26 5.29
C HIS A 128 8.52 -3.42 4.73
N PHE A 129 8.48 -3.60 3.40
CA PHE A 129 7.84 -4.76 2.78
C PHE A 129 8.46 -6.11 3.21
N ALA A 130 9.70 -6.14 3.69
CA ALA A 130 10.31 -7.37 4.21
C ALA A 130 9.59 -7.94 5.44
N SER A 131 8.82 -7.11 6.17
CA SER A 131 7.99 -7.50 7.31
C SER A 131 6.51 -7.68 6.96
N ALA A 132 6.12 -7.48 5.70
CA ALA A 132 4.74 -7.63 5.27
C ALA A 132 4.26 -9.09 5.40
N PRO A 133 2.98 -9.31 5.70
CA PRO A 133 2.38 -10.63 5.56
C PRO A 133 2.55 -11.17 4.13
N PRO A 134 2.61 -12.49 3.94
CA PRO A 134 2.73 -13.10 2.61
C PRO A 134 1.43 -12.89 1.81
N CYS A 135 1.36 -11.81 1.06
CA CYS A 135 0.25 -11.45 0.19
C CYS A 135 0.59 -11.77 -1.28
N LEU A 136 -0.44 -11.94 -2.12
CA LEU A 136 -0.29 -12.21 -3.55
C LEU A 136 0.33 -11.02 -4.30
N PHE A 137 -0.02 -9.80 -3.91
CA PHE A 137 0.45 -8.55 -4.49
C PHE A 137 1.02 -7.62 -3.42
N GLN A 138 1.96 -6.78 -3.82
CA GLN A 138 2.54 -5.74 -2.99
C GLN A 138 2.45 -4.40 -3.73
N THR A 139 1.86 -3.40 -3.10
CA THR A 139 1.71 -2.06 -3.67
C THR A 139 2.16 -1.01 -2.66
N LEU A 140 3.08 -0.17 -3.09
CA LEU A 140 3.39 1.11 -2.45
C LEU A 140 2.52 2.19 -3.10
N ASP A 141 1.77 2.91 -2.30
CA ASP A 141 1.10 4.15 -2.67
C ASP A 141 1.83 5.31 -2.02
N ILE A 142 2.50 6.14 -2.80
CA ILE A 142 3.25 7.27 -2.27
C ILE A 142 2.63 8.59 -2.71
N SER A 143 2.29 9.47 -1.75
CA SER A 143 1.77 10.79 -2.02
C SER A 143 2.80 11.87 -1.73
N GLY A 144 2.77 12.96 -2.50
CA GLY A 144 3.64 14.11 -2.27
C GLY A 144 3.28 15.31 -3.14
N ASP A 145 3.69 16.51 -2.68
CA ASP A 145 3.48 17.82 -3.32
C ASP A 145 4.78 18.42 -3.89
N GLY A 146 5.91 17.71 -3.74
CA GLY A 146 7.23 18.15 -4.15
C GLY A 146 8.06 17.10 -4.89
N MET A 147 8.97 17.59 -5.74
CA MET A 147 10.01 16.74 -6.35
C MET A 147 11.09 16.45 -5.30
N ASN A 148 11.83 15.35 -5.49
CA ASN A 148 12.98 15.04 -4.64
C ASN A 148 13.97 16.21 -4.63
N ASN A 149 14.27 16.74 -3.45
CA ASN A 149 15.21 17.86 -3.30
C ASN A 149 16.29 17.61 -2.24
N ASP A 150 16.31 16.39 -1.67
CA ASP A 150 17.33 15.98 -0.70
C ASP A 150 17.66 14.49 -0.83
N GLY A 151 18.92 14.15 -0.62
CA GLY A 151 19.42 12.79 -0.69
C GLY A 151 19.50 12.23 -2.11
N PHE A 152 19.46 10.91 -2.23
CA PHE A 152 19.43 10.23 -3.52
C PHE A 152 18.02 10.29 -4.16
N ASP A 153 17.99 10.23 -5.47
CA ASP A 153 16.77 10.28 -6.26
C ASP A 153 15.99 8.93 -6.31
N PRO A 154 14.77 8.91 -6.84
CA PRO A 154 14.01 7.68 -7.01
C PRO A 154 14.73 6.62 -7.85
N ALA A 155 15.47 7.00 -8.89
CA ALA A 155 16.18 6.06 -9.75
C ALA A 155 17.23 5.28 -8.96
N ALA A 156 18.00 5.96 -8.08
CA ALA A 156 18.95 5.30 -7.20
C ALA A 156 18.27 4.39 -6.16
N ALA A 157 17.10 4.77 -5.68
CA ALA A 157 16.31 3.89 -4.80
C ALA A 157 15.95 2.59 -5.52
N TYR A 158 15.46 2.66 -6.74
CA TYR A 158 15.10 1.49 -7.54
C TYR A 158 16.29 0.62 -7.96
N GLU A 159 17.48 1.18 -8.06
CA GLU A 159 18.70 0.43 -8.35
C GLU A 159 19.23 -0.35 -7.14
N HIS A 160 19.09 0.21 -5.93
CA HIS A 160 19.78 -0.29 -4.75
C HIS A 160 18.88 -0.97 -3.72
N PHE A 161 17.56 -0.85 -3.82
CA PHE A 161 16.60 -1.47 -2.90
C PHE A 161 15.70 -2.51 -3.59
N PRO A 162 15.19 -3.52 -2.85
CA PRO A 162 14.43 -4.64 -3.41
C PRO A 162 13.00 -4.24 -3.80
N PHE A 163 12.81 -3.78 -5.02
CA PHE A 163 11.48 -3.46 -5.57
C PHE A 163 10.91 -4.58 -6.45
N GLU A 164 11.53 -5.76 -6.49
CA GLU A 164 11.00 -6.87 -7.27
C GLU A 164 9.62 -7.29 -6.75
N GLY A 165 8.61 -7.29 -7.64
CA GLY A 165 7.23 -7.63 -7.28
C GLY A 165 6.44 -6.53 -6.58
N ILE A 166 7.02 -5.38 -6.31
CA ILE A 166 6.34 -4.22 -5.73
C ILE A 166 5.89 -3.29 -6.85
N THR A 167 4.59 -3.02 -6.93
CA THR A 167 4.05 -1.95 -7.78
C THR A 167 4.07 -0.63 -6.98
N VAL A 168 4.58 0.43 -7.59
CA VAL A 168 4.60 1.77 -6.98
C VAL A 168 3.63 2.67 -7.74
N ASN A 169 2.54 3.03 -7.09
CA ASN A 169 1.60 4.05 -7.54
C ASN A 169 1.86 5.36 -6.81
N ALA A 170 1.36 6.45 -7.34
CA ALA A 170 1.56 7.74 -6.70
C ALA A 170 0.30 8.60 -6.70
N LEU A 171 0.22 9.51 -5.72
CA LEU A 171 -0.71 10.62 -5.70
C LEU A 171 0.11 11.91 -5.74
N ALA A 172 0.10 12.59 -6.89
CA ALA A 172 0.75 13.87 -7.05
C ALA A 172 -0.20 15.00 -6.62
N ILE A 173 0.24 15.82 -5.67
CA ILE A 173 -0.54 16.97 -5.19
C ILE A 173 0.05 18.20 -5.85
N GLY A 174 -0.77 18.88 -6.66
CA GLY A 174 -0.41 20.12 -7.31
C GLY A 174 -0.40 21.30 -6.33
N GLY A 175 -0.18 22.48 -6.85
CA GLY A 175 -0.09 23.72 -6.10
C GLY A 175 0.98 24.61 -6.72
N ALA A 176 2.06 24.90 -6.00
CA ALA A 176 3.15 25.76 -6.45
C ALA A 176 4.05 25.09 -7.50
N SER A 177 4.13 23.76 -7.53
CA SER A 177 5.05 23.01 -8.41
C SER A 177 4.39 22.62 -9.71
N ARG A 178 4.63 23.37 -10.79
CA ARG A 178 4.29 22.92 -12.14
C ARG A 178 5.13 21.71 -12.51
N GLY A 179 4.50 20.70 -13.16
CA GLY A 179 5.18 19.48 -13.61
C GLY A 179 5.32 18.39 -12.55
N ILE A 180 4.69 18.52 -11.39
CA ILE A 180 4.73 17.49 -10.35
C ILE A 180 4.14 16.16 -10.83
N GLU A 181 3.01 16.21 -11.56
CA GLU A 181 2.39 15.03 -12.15
C GLU A 181 3.31 14.32 -13.13
N GLU A 182 3.96 15.08 -14.04
CA GLU A 182 4.92 14.53 -14.99
C GLU A 182 6.14 13.92 -14.29
N TYR A 183 6.65 14.59 -13.24
CA TYR A 183 7.74 14.05 -12.44
C TYR A 183 7.37 12.71 -11.81
N PHE A 184 6.18 12.60 -11.22
CA PHE A 184 5.72 11.34 -10.63
C PHE A 184 5.49 10.26 -11.68
N LEU A 185 5.00 10.62 -12.87
CA LEU A 185 4.82 9.70 -14.00
C LEU A 185 6.15 9.14 -14.54
N THR A 186 7.21 9.96 -14.56
CA THR A 186 8.49 9.58 -15.17
C THR A 186 9.49 9.00 -14.20
N GLU A 187 9.51 9.51 -12.96
CA GLU A 187 10.56 9.18 -12.00
C GLU A 187 10.10 8.29 -10.84
N VAL A 188 8.78 8.30 -10.51
CA VAL A 188 8.32 7.70 -9.25
C VAL A 188 7.57 6.39 -9.47
N ILE A 189 6.56 6.35 -10.36
CA ILE A 189 5.77 5.13 -10.53
C ILE A 189 6.58 4.00 -11.14
N ARG A 190 6.28 2.75 -10.71
CA ARG A 190 6.99 1.56 -11.18
C ARG A 190 6.12 0.31 -11.14
N GLY A 191 6.35 -0.57 -12.08
CA GLY A 191 5.69 -1.88 -12.14
C GLY A 191 4.49 -1.94 -13.07
N PRO A 192 3.96 -3.14 -13.32
CA PRO A 192 2.85 -3.35 -14.25
C PRO A 192 1.58 -2.66 -13.78
N GLY A 193 1.01 -1.81 -14.64
CA GLY A 193 -0.23 -1.09 -14.35
C GLY A 193 -0.10 0.05 -13.35
N ALA A 194 1.12 0.44 -12.99
CA ALA A 194 1.38 1.59 -12.12
C ALA A 194 0.76 2.88 -12.70
N PHE A 195 0.29 3.75 -11.83
CA PHE A 195 -0.39 4.98 -12.22
C PHE A 195 -0.16 6.12 -11.24
N VAL A 196 -0.39 7.33 -11.72
CA VAL A 196 -0.47 8.53 -10.90
C VAL A 196 -1.94 8.96 -10.81
N GLU A 197 -2.40 9.24 -9.60
CA GLU A 197 -3.60 10.03 -9.36
C GLU A 197 -3.18 11.48 -9.10
N TYR A 198 -3.98 12.45 -9.53
CA TYR A 198 -3.65 13.86 -9.39
C TYR A 198 -4.70 14.59 -8.56
N ALA A 199 -4.24 15.34 -7.55
CA ALA A 199 -5.00 16.34 -6.82
C ALA A 199 -4.47 17.72 -7.22
N ALA A 200 -5.34 18.64 -7.67
CA ALA A 200 -4.89 19.95 -8.11
C ALA A 200 -4.32 20.80 -6.93
N THR A 201 -4.87 20.59 -5.75
CA THR A 201 -4.43 21.21 -4.48
C THR A 201 -4.66 20.23 -3.33
N HIS A 202 -4.25 20.59 -2.11
CA HIS A 202 -4.58 19.81 -0.91
C HIS A 202 -6.08 19.77 -0.59
N ASP A 203 -6.86 20.76 -1.05
CA ASP A 203 -8.33 20.73 -0.93
C ASP A 203 -8.94 19.55 -1.69
N ASP A 204 -8.30 19.11 -2.79
CA ASP A 204 -8.74 18.00 -3.62
C ASP A 204 -8.22 16.64 -3.13
N PHE A 205 -7.36 16.62 -2.11
CA PHE A 205 -6.68 15.40 -1.63
C PHE A 205 -7.66 14.31 -1.21
N ALA A 206 -8.69 14.65 -0.42
CA ALA A 206 -9.66 13.67 0.08
C ALA A 206 -10.36 12.91 -1.05
N GLU A 207 -10.76 13.61 -2.10
CA GLU A 207 -11.41 13.01 -3.25
C GLU A 207 -10.40 12.20 -4.10
N ALA A 208 -9.18 12.71 -4.28
CA ALA A 208 -8.15 12.04 -5.04
C ALA A 208 -7.67 10.74 -4.37
N ILE A 209 -7.41 10.75 -3.05
CA ILE A 209 -7.00 9.54 -2.32
C ILE A 209 -8.12 8.49 -2.29
N ARG A 210 -9.39 8.90 -2.23
CA ARG A 210 -10.53 8.00 -2.31
C ARG A 210 -10.58 7.29 -3.67
N ARG A 211 -10.51 8.04 -4.80
CA ARG A 211 -10.48 7.46 -6.16
C ARG A 211 -9.29 6.52 -6.34
N LYS A 212 -8.13 6.92 -5.82
CA LYS A 212 -6.90 6.14 -5.90
C LYS A 212 -7.02 4.81 -5.17
N LEU A 213 -7.46 4.83 -3.91
CA LEU A 213 -7.69 3.61 -3.11
C LEU A 213 -8.72 2.68 -3.78
N GLU A 214 -9.83 3.23 -4.30
CA GLU A 214 -10.82 2.45 -5.02
C GLU A 214 -10.21 1.74 -6.24
N ARG A 215 -9.40 2.43 -7.03
CA ARG A 215 -8.73 1.86 -8.20
C ARG A 215 -7.76 0.74 -7.81
N GLU A 216 -6.93 0.93 -6.79
CA GLU A 216 -5.95 -0.05 -6.32
C GLU A 216 -6.61 -1.33 -5.81
N LEU A 217 -7.63 -1.17 -4.98
CA LEU A 217 -8.34 -2.30 -4.38
C LEU A 217 -9.15 -3.10 -5.41
N ARG A 218 -9.75 -2.44 -6.43
CA ARG A 218 -10.56 -3.09 -7.47
C ARG A 218 -9.75 -3.79 -8.55
N VAL A 219 -8.62 -3.23 -8.97
CA VAL A 219 -7.74 -3.84 -9.97
C VAL A 219 -7.23 -5.19 -9.50
N MET A 220 -6.94 -5.34 -8.21
CA MET A 220 -6.49 -6.58 -7.61
C MET A 220 -7.58 -7.66 -7.55
N ILE A 221 -8.87 -7.30 -7.56
CA ILE A 221 -9.98 -8.25 -7.65
C ILE A 221 -10.03 -8.88 -9.05
N LEU A 222 -9.83 -8.09 -10.10
CA LEU A 222 -9.88 -8.55 -11.49
C LEU A 222 -8.64 -9.35 -11.90
N GLY A 223 -7.45 -9.00 -11.37
CA GLY A 223 -6.20 -9.72 -11.60
C GLY A 223 -6.18 -11.13 -10.99
N GLY A 224 -6.83 -11.33 -9.86
CA GLY A 224 -6.96 -12.64 -9.20
C GLY A 224 -7.87 -13.64 -9.92
N LEU A 225 -8.73 -13.17 -10.83
CA LEU A 225 -9.63 -14.01 -11.62
C LEU A 225 -8.99 -14.50 -12.93
N ALA A 226 -7.81 -14.07 -13.30
CA ALA A 226 -7.17 -14.30 -14.60
C ALA A 226 -5.95 -15.22 -14.57
N LEU A 227 -5.87 -16.19 -13.67
CA LEU A 227 -4.92 -17.30 -13.82
C LEU A 227 -5.61 -18.47 -14.54
N PRO A 228 -5.43 -18.67 -15.86
CA PRO A 228 -5.85 -19.90 -16.50
C PRO A 228 -4.93 -21.02 -16.01
N THR A 229 -5.51 -22.04 -15.42
CA THR A 229 -4.87 -23.34 -15.24
C THR A 229 -4.45 -23.86 -16.62
N GLY A 230 -3.23 -23.57 -17.03
CA GLY A 230 -2.66 -24.08 -18.27
C GLY A 230 -2.45 -25.59 -18.15
N GLN A 231 -3.34 -26.36 -18.73
CA GLN A 231 -3.03 -27.71 -19.18
C GLN A 231 -2.04 -27.60 -20.34
N LEU A 232 -0.80 -28.03 -20.12
CA LEU A 232 0.14 -28.33 -21.20
C LEU A 232 -0.40 -29.56 -21.95
N PRO A 233 -0.58 -29.50 -23.27
CA PRO A 233 -0.84 -30.69 -24.07
C PRO A 233 0.45 -31.54 -24.16
N ARG A 234 0.29 -32.86 -24.04
CA ARG A 234 1.31 -33.89 -24.23
C ARG A 234 1.72 -33.99 -25.70
#